data_286365eb591a06c9a428e6d4dff06c5a
#
_entry.id   286365eb591a06c9a428e6d4dff06c5a
#
_cell.length_a   1.000
_cell.length_b   1.000
_cell.length_c   1.000
_cell.angle_alpha   90.00
_cell.angle_beta   90.00
_cell.angle_gamma   90.00
#
_symmetry.space_group_name_H-M   'P 1'
#
loop_
_entity.id
_entity.type
_entity.pdbx_description
1 polymer ?
#
loop_
_entity_poly.entity_id
_entity_poly.type
_entity_poly.pdbx_seq_one_letter_code
_entity_poly.pdbx_strand_id
1 'polypeptide(L)'
;MPRASLVVLAVIVLLLAPAIAGAQAPQGYVSLFGDYFPNRQDTTELRARIFVEQTFDPSPRVLINASAFADGLLARRPGSVEGPDGNLQRVTAGIVRVHDLNLRYSNDRIDVLAGYARVVWGKLDEIQPTDVINPLDVSRFFFEGRAEARLPVLLLRGQVHLSEDVTLEGIYLPDFRRGRFDQLKEESSPFNLPSTVPPDVVCLAVGCPVLPLPIDNREPAFTAANAQGGGRVSVTTGRVDWSVSAFRGFESFGLYELDAFSAQPQLALVYPRYTMIGGDFEAVRGAWGLRGEVAAFVDDNFQSPDLAIVDGTSFDAGVGFDRKAGDYTISGTVLFHSESYDRPLSESERGRGRNDVSLVASTDRTFARERYRLRGFGLYNASESSGFLRGIGIISLRDNLALEGSLGWFFGDGQDLAGRFRDSDFTYLRLKYYF
;
A
#
# COMPACT_ATOMS: atom_id res chain seq x y z
N MET A 1 -3.74 -23.40 1.69
CA MET A 1 -2.67 -23.65 0.69
C MET A 1 -3.11 -24.13 -0.70
N PRO A 2 -4.17 -24.94 -0.96
CA PRO A 2 -4.44 -25.43 -2.32
C PRO A 2 -4.99 -24.40 -3.32
N ARG A 3 -5.63 -23.31 -2.87
CA ARG A 3 -6.25 -22.30 -3.76
C ARG A 3 -5.22 -21.39 -4.46
N ALA A 4 -4.16 -20.98 -3.76
CA ALA A 4 -3.11 -20.14 -4.33
C ALA A 4 -2.35 -20.85 -5.46
N SER A 5 -2.11 -22.16 -5.33
CA SER A 5 -1.40 -22.95 -6.34
C SER A 5 -2.19 -23.09 -7.64
N LEU A 6 -3.52 -23.20 -7.58
CA LEU A 6 -4.39 -23.34 -8.77
C LEU A 6 -4.46 -22.02 -9.56
N VAL A 7 -4.53 -20.90 -8.88
CA VAL A 7 -4.57 -19.56 -9.49
C VAL A 7 -3.23 -19.24 -10.14
N VAL A 8 -2.11 -19.55 -9.48
CA VAL A 8 -0.76 -19.40 -10.04
C VAL A 8 -0.58 -20.28 -11.29
N LEU A 9 -1.03 -21.52 -11.25
CA LEU A 9 -0.95 -22.44 -12.39
C LEU A 9 -1.79 -21.93 -13.57
N ALA A 10 -3.01 -21.42 -13.30
CA ALA A 10 -3.88 -20.85 -14.34
C ALA A 10 -3.26 -19.61 -15.00
N VAL A 11 -2.60 -18.74 -14.24
CA VAL A 11 -1.87 -17.58 -14.78
C VAL A 11 -0.68 -18.00 -15.59
N ILE A 12 0.12 -18.96 -15.13
CA ILE A 12 1.27 -19.50 -15.88
C ILE A 12 0.80 -20.12 -17.20
N VAL A 13 -0.30 -20.88 -17.21
CA VAL A 13 -0.89 -21.47 -18.41
C VAL A 13 -1.40 -20.39 -19.36
N LEU A 14 -2.06 -19.34 -18.85
CA LEU A 14 -2.51 -18.19 -19.65
C LEU A 14 -1.35 -17.41 -20.26
N LEU A 15 -0.29 -17.17 -19.50
CA LEU A 15 0.91 -16.44 -19.97
C LEU A 15 1.76 -17.28 -20.95
N LEU A 16 1.66 -18.61 -20.92
CA LEU A 16 2.38 -19.53 -21.83
C LEU A 16 1.55 -19.95 -23.04
N ALA A 17 0.30 -19.48 -23.19
CA ALA A 17 -0.58 -19.85 -24.31
C ALA A 17 -0.55 -18.79 -25.45
N PRO A 18 0.47 -18.75 -26.31
CA PRO A 18 0.57 -17.74 -27.39
C PRO A 18 -0.43 -17.95 -28.54
N ALA A 19 -1.31 -18.94 -28.43
CA ALA A 19 -2.16 -19.39 -29.54
C ALA A 19 -3.64 -18.96 -29.44
N ILE A 20 -4.01 -18.10 -28.48
CA ILE A 20 -5.39 -17.61 -28.37
C ILE A 20 -5.54 -16.44 -29.34
N ALA A 21 -6.49 -16.53 -30.28
CA ALA A 21 -6.82 -15.43 -31.20
C ALA A 21 -7.20 -14.17 -30.39
N GLY A 22 -6.56 -13.03 -30.68
CA GLY A 22 -6.74 -11.77 -29.95
C GLY A 22 -5.76 -11.52 -28.79
N ALA A 23 -4.78 -12.41 -28.57
CA ALA A 23 -3.74 -12.17 -27.56
C ALA A 23 -2.69 -11.17 -28.09
N GLN A 24 -2.38 -10.16 -27.29
CA GLN A 24 -1.20 -9.32 -27.51
C GLN A 24 0.07 -10.07 -27.11
N ALA A 25 1.23 -9.71 -27.65
CA ALA A 25 2.49 -10.30 -27.21
C ALA A 25 2.69 -10.03 -25.71
N PRO A 26 3.18 -11.03 -24.92
CA PRO A 26 3.51 -10.80 -23.52
C PRO A 26 4.51 -9.67 -23.38
N GLN A 27 4.25 -8.77 -22.43
CA GLN A 27 5.14 -7.68 -22.05
C GLN A 27 5.60 -7.90 -20.62
N GLY A 28 6.72 -7.31 -20.27
CA GLY A 28 7.19 -7.45 -18.93
C GLY A 28 8.58 -6.88 -18.69
N TYR A 29 9.12 -7.23 -17.54
CA TYR A 29 10.49 -6.87 -17.21
C TYR A 29 11.15 -7.88 -16.28
N VAL A 30 12.48 -7.90 -16.35
CA VAL A 30 13.34 -8.51 -15.34
C VAL A 30 14.06 -7.40 -14.62
N SER A 31 14.11 -7.45 -13.29
CA SER A 31 14.89 -6.50 -12.50
C SER A 31 15.77 -7.19 -11.49
N LEU A 32 16.96 -6.63 -11.29
CA LEU A 32 17.87 -6.96 -10.21
C LEU A 32 18.02 -5.71 -9.35
N PHE A 33 17.81 -5.85 -8.04
CA PHE A 33 17.70 -4.76 -7.10
C PHE A 33 18.54 -5.07 -5.88
N GLY A 34 19.58 -4.25 -5.64
CA GLY A 34 20.45 -4.37 -4.47
C GLY A 34 20.23 -3.19 -3.55
N ASP A 35 19.91 -3.44 -2.29
CA ASP A 35 19.67 -2.43 -1.26
C ASP A 35 20.58 -2.60 -0.04
N TYR A 36 20.80 -1.49 0.66
CA TYR A 36 21.64 -1.39 1.84
C TYR A 36 20.98 -0.46 2.84
N PHE A 37 20.90 -0.92 4.11
CA PHE A 37 20.31 -0.22 5.25
C PHE A 37 21.38 0.03 6.31
N PRO A 38 22.02 1.22 6.33
CA PRO A 38 23.14 1.51 7.22
C PRO A 38 22.76 1.46 8.70
N ASN A 39 21.56 1.92 9.06
CA ASN A 39 21.10 2.03 10.44
C ASN A 39 20.45 0.72 10.97
N ARG A 40 20.32 -0.31 10.12
CA ARG A 40 19.81 -1.65 10.47
C ARG A 40 20.96 -2.67 10.50
N GLN A 41 22.00 -2.43 11.31
CA GLN A 41 23.16 -3.32 11.45
C GLN A 41 23.79 -3.68 10.08
N ASP A 42 23.90 -2.71 9.16
CA ASP A 42 24.42 -2.94 7.81
C ASP A 42 23.68 -4.03 7.02
N THR A 43 22.38 -4.11 7.19
CA THR A 43 21.52 -5.03 6.42
C THR A 43 21.71 -4.81 4.93
N THR A 44 21.93 -5.89 4.20
CA THR A 44 22.05 -5.89 2.74
C THR A 44 21.09 -6.88 2.13
N GLU A 45 20.47 -6.48 1.01
CA GLU A 45 19.52 -7.33 0.30
C GLU A 45 19.83 -7.34 -1.20
N LEU A 46 19.58 -8.48 -1.82
CA LEU A 46 19.54 -8.63 -3.25
C LEU A 46 18.17 -9.21 -3.61
N ARG A 47 17.41 -8.47 -4.41
CA ARG A 47 16.10 -8.89 -4.88
C ARG A 47 16.13 -9.06 -6.40
N ALA A 48 15.52 -10.12 -6.88
CA ALA A 48 15.30 -10.32 -8.30
C ALA A 48 13.80 -10.44 -8.56
N ARG A 49 13.32 -9.79 -9.61
CA ARG A 49 11.92 -9.88 -10.03
C ARG A 49 11.80 -10.17 -11.51
N ILE A 50 10.89 -11.06 -11.85
CA ILE A 50 10.36 -11.22 -13.20
C ILE A 50 8.88 -10.84 -13.12
N PHE A 51 8.47 -9.87 -13.92
CA PHE A 51 7.07 -9.47 -14.11
C PHE A 51 6.66 -9.77 -15.55
N VAL A 52 5.49 -10.35 -15.73
CA VAL A 52 4.91 -10.60 -17.04
C VAL A 52 3.44 -10.21 -17.01
N GLU A 53 3.00 -9.54 -18.07
CA GLU A 53 1.60 -9.19 -18.29
C GLU A 53 1.17 -9.52 -19.70
N GLN A 54 -0.08 -9.86 -19.86
CA GLN A 54 -0.70 -10.15 -21.14
C GLN A 54 -2.17 -9.71 -21.13
N THR A 55 -2.58 -9.12 -22.25
CA THR A 55 -3.96 -8.69 -22.48
C THR A 55 -4.55 -9.50 -23.64
N PHE A 56 -5.79 -9.93 -23.47
CA PHE A 56 -6.56 -10.66 -24.45
C PHE A 56 -7.84 -9.88 -24.79
N ASP A 57 -8.09 -9.66 -26.05
CA ASP A 57 -9.25 -8.93 -26.57
C ASP A 57 -10.15 -9.87 -27.38
N PRO A 58 -10.93 -10.78 -26.74
CA PRO A 58 -11.76 -11.74 -27.47
C PRO A 58 -12.91 -11.05 -28.22
N SER A 59 -13.28 -9.84 -27.83
CA SER A 59 -14.23 -9.01 -28.54
C SER A 59 -14.03 -7.52 -28.19
N PRO A 60 -14.57 -6.57 -28.99
CA PRO A 60 -14.45 -5.13 -28.72
C PRO A 60 -15.03 -4.69 -27.35
N ARG A 61 -15.79 -5.54 -26.68
CA ARG A 61 -16.42 -5.26 -25.39
C ARG A 61 -15.83 -6.04 -24.22
N VAL A 62 -14.94 -6.98 -24.49
CA VAL A 62 -14.41 -7.87 -23.46
C VAL A 62 -12.89 -7.81 -23.51
N LEU A 63 -12.30 -7.47 -22.37
CA LEU A 63 -10.87 -7.44 -22.12
C LEU A 63 -10.54 -8.39 -20.98
N ILE A 64 -9.54 -9.23 -21.14
CA ILE A 64 -8.99 -10.08 -20.08
C ILE A 64 -7.56 -9.64 -19.84
N ASN A 65 -7.26 -9.22 -18.62
CA ASN A 65 -5.92 -8.89 -18.18
C ASN A 65 -5.38 -9.99 -17.27
N ALA A 66 -4.17 -10.46 -17.56
CA ALA A 66 -3.45 -11.41 -16.74
C ALA A 66 -2.03 -10.91 -16.51
N SER A 67 -1.63 -10.74 -15.26
CA SER A 67 -0.26 -10.40 -14.91
C SER A 67 0.18 -11.09 -13.63
N ALA A 68 1.46 -11.41 -13.57
CA ALA A 68 2.06 -12.08 -12.43
C ALA A 68 3.53 -11.65 -12.27
N PHE A 69 4.03 -11.81 -11.06
CA PHE A 69 5.45 -11.68 -10.80
C PHE A 69 6.00 -12.85 -9.98
N ALA A 70 7.28 -13.13 -10.19
CA ALA A 70 8.08 -13.99 -9.35
C ALA A 70 9.19 -13.13 -8.72
N ASP A 71 9.24 -13.12 -7.40
CA ASP A 71 10.25 -12.40 -6.63
C ASP A 71 11.14 -13.38 -5.90
N GLY A 72 12.44 -13.09 -5.88
CA GLY A 72 13.43 -13.77 -5.07
C GLY A 72 14.16 -12.78 -4.16
N LEU A 73 14.49 -13.19 -2.94
CA LEU A 73 15.24 -12.43 -1.96
C LEU A 73 16.44 -13.23 -1.47
N LEU A 74 17.58 -12.59 -1.45
CA LEU A 74 18.77 -13.02 -0.73
C LEU A 74 19.23 -11.85 0.12
N ALA A 75 19.14 -11.98 1.45
CA ALA A 75 19.44 -10.90 2.39
C ALA A 75 20.38 -11.37 3.51
N ARG A 76 21.04 -10.38 4.11
CA ARG A 76 21.71 -10.51 5.42
C ARG A 76 20.97 -9.52 6.33
N ARG A 77 20.15 -10.04 7.24
CA ARG A 77 19.27 -9.28 8.13
C ARG A 77 19.54 -9.68 9.59
N PRO A 78 19.28 -8.79 10.58
CA PRO A 78 19.22 -9.20 11.97
C PRO A 78 18.23 -10.35 12.15
N GLY A 79 18.52 -11.27 13.05
CA GLY A 79 17.59 -12.33 13.42
C GLY A 79 16.30 -11.76 14.00
N SER A 80 15.17 -12.42 13.78
CA SER A 80 13.85 -12.03 14.34
C SER A 80 13.76 -12.16 15.88
N VAL A 81 14.73 -12.79 16.50
CA VAL A 81 14.95 -12.84 17.95
C VAL A 81 16.35 -12.30 18.16
N GLU A 82 16.50 -11.25 18.95
CA GLU A 82 17.81 -10.82 19.43
C GLU A 82 18.48 -11.97 20.17
N GLY A 83 19.27 -12.75 19.46
CA GLY A 83 20.26 -13.63 20.11
C GLY A 83 21.31 -12.73 20.76
N PRO A 84 21.95 -13.18 21.83
CA PRO A 84 22.95 -12.40 22.56
C PRO A 84 24.13 -11.89 21.70
N ASP A 85 24.23 -12.29 20.47
CA ASP A 85 25.38 -12.02 19.59
C ASP A 85 25.09 -10.99 18.46
N GLY A 86 23.86 -10.47 18.30
CA GLY A 86 23.52 -9.46 17.26
C GLY A 86 23.87 -9.87 15.81
N ASN A 87 24.06 -11.15 15.54
CA ASN A 87 24.61 -11.63 14.28
C ASN A 87 23.59 -11.55 13.14
N LEU A 88 23.99 -10.96 12.01
CA LEU A 88 23.23 -10.99 10.77
C LEU A 88 23.05 -12.42 10.27
N GLN A 89 21.80 -12.81 10.04
CA GLN A 89 21.44 -14.09 9.47
C GLN A 89 21.25 -14.00 7.96
N ARG A 90 21.58 -15.06 7.26
CA ARG A 90 21.25 -15.19 5.85
C ARG A 90 19.78 -15.56 5.71
N VAL A 91 19.02 -14.70 5.04
CA VAL A 91 17.59 -14.88 4.74
C VAL A 91 17.42 -15.12 3.26
N THR A 92 16.69 -16.17 2.90
CA THR A 92 16.29 -16.45 1.52
C THR A 92 14.79 -16.61 1.44
N ALA A 93 14.17 -16.01 0.43
CA ALA A 93 12.74 -16.16 0.17
C ALA A 93 12.47 -16.14 -1.33
N GLY A 94 11.38 -16.76 -1.74
CA GLY A 94 10.87 -16.68 -3.09
C GLY A 94 9.36 -16.71 -3.08
N ILE A 95 8.74 -15.98 -3.99
CA ILE A 95 7.29 -15.91 -4.10
C ILE A 95 6.87 -15.74 -5.56
N VAL A 96 5.79 -16.41 -5.93
CA VAL A 96 5.10 -16.17 -7.19
C VAL A 96 3.69 -15.69 -6.85
N ARG A 97 3.28 -14.58 -7.44
CA ARG A 97 1.98 -13.96 -7.17
C ARG A 97 1.31 -13.47 -8.44
N VAL A 98 0.00 -13.61 -8.45
CA VAL A 98 -0.86 -12.88 -9.38
C VAL A 98 -0.80 -11.40 -9.01
N HIS A 99 -0.59 -10.55 -10.02
CA HIS A 99 -0.67 -9.10 -9.89
C HIS A 99 -2.05 -8.59 -10.30
N ASP A 100 -2.51 -8.95 -11.50
CA ASP A 100 -3.89 -8.77 -11.94
C ASP A 100 -4.36 -10.03 -12.67
N LEU A 101 -5.60 -10.42 -12.45
CA LEU A 101 -6.28 -11.47 -13.20
C LEU A 101 -7.77 -11.14 -13.23
N ASN A 102 -8.19 -10.42 -14.25
CA ASN A 102 -9.54 -9.91 -14.31
C ASN A 102 -10.11 -9.91 -15.72
N LEU A 103 -11.41 -9.94 -15.77
CA LEU A 103 -12.23 -9.76 -16.96
C LEU A 103 -12.95 -8.42 -16.84
N ARG A 104 -12.88 -7.60 -17.88
CA ARG A 104 -13.61 -6.38 -18.03
C ARG A 104 -14.58 -6.51 -19.20
N TYR A 105 -15.86 -6.20 -18.95
CA TYR A 105 -16.87 -5.99 -19.97
C TYR A 105 -17.22 -4.50 -19.99
N SER A 106 -17.20 -3.89 -21.16
CA SER A 106 -17.48 -2.46 -21.32
C SER A 106 -18.38 -2.19 -22.53
N ASN A 107 -19.39 -1.37 -22.34
CA ASN A 107 -20.18 -0.79 -23.43
C ASN A 107 -20.49 0.69 -23.09
N ASP A 108 -21.29 1.37 -23.92
CA ASP A 108 -21.59 2.81 -23.80
C ASP A 108 -22.21 3.21 -22.45
N ARG A 109 -22.82 2.26 -21.72
CA ARG A 109 -23.56 2.53 -20.48
C ARG A 109 -23.05 1.79 -19.27
N ILE A 110 -22.38 0.68 -19.47
CA ILE A 110 -22.03 -0.24 -18.36
C ILE A 110 -20.58 -0.67 -18.53
N ASP A 111 -19.84 -0.61 -17.43
CA ASP A 111 -18.51 -1.21 -17.26
C ASP A 111 -18.55 -2.17 -16.09
N VAL A 112 -18.14 -3.42 -16.30
CA VAL A 112 -18.06 -4.45 -15.26
C VAL A 112 -16.64 -5.01 -15.22
N LEU A 113 -16.06 -5.06 -14.04
CA LEU A 113 -14.74 -5.64 -13.77
C LEU A 113 -14.90 -6.74 -12.74
N ALA A 114 -14.44 -7.96 -13.04
CA ALA A 114 -14.51 -9.10 -12.13
C ALA A 114 -13.17 -9.84 -12.08
N GLY A 115 -12.69 -10.14 -10.88
CA GLY A 115 -11.45 -10.88 -10.66
C GLY A 115 -10.50 -10.20 -9.68
N TYR A 116 -9.22 -10.57 -9.73
CA TYR A 116 -8.17 -9.91 -8.96
C TYR A 116 -7.76 -8.61 -9.67
N ALA A 117 -8.02 -7.49 -9.02
CA ALA A 117 -7.74 -6.17 -9.59
C ALA A 117 -7.41 -5.14 -8.51
N ARG A 118 -6.92 -3.99 -8.96
CA ARG A 118 -6.69 -2.80 -8.17
C ARG A 118 -7.65 -1.72 -8.62
N VAL A 119 -8.40 -1.16 -7.69
CA VAL A 119 -9.35 -0.07 -7.92
C VAL A 119 -8.98 1.10 -7.01
N VAL A 120 -8.77 2.26 -7.59
CA VAL A 120 -8.34 3.45 -6.87
C VAL A 120 -9.52 4.40 -6.73
N TRP A 121 -9.85 4.73 -5.48
CA TRP A 121 -10.66 5.89 -5.18
C TRP A 121 -9.75 7.02 -4.70
N GLY A 122 -10.17 8.24 -4.86
CA GLY A 122 -9.37 9.41 -4.51
C GLY A 122 -8.60 10.02 -5.69
N LYS A 123 -8.15 11.24 -5.49
CA LYS A 123 -7.53 12.12 -6.48
C LYS A 123 -6.17 12.67 -6.07
N LEU A 124 -5.84 12.67 -4.77
CA LEU A 124 -4.54 13.08 -4.27
C LEU A 124 -3.44 12.13 -4.74
N ASP A 125 -2.19 12.59 -4.78
CA ASP A 125 -1.11 11.82 -5.39
C ASP A 125 -0.64 10.63 -4.52
N GLU A 126 0.01 10.89 -3.39
CA GLU A 126 0.73 9.85 -2.64
C GLU A 126 -0.07 9.33 -1.44
N ILE A 127 -0.84 10.18 -0.77
CA ILE A 127 -1.69 9.81 0.36
C ILE A 127 -3.12 10.21 0.02
N GLN A 128 -3.98 9.22 -0.08
CA GLN A 128 -5.36 9.35 -0.56
C GLN A 128 -6.31 8.86 0.53
N PRO A 129 -6.97 9.75 1.28
CA PRO A 129 -7.90 9.39 2.33
C PRO A 129 -9.03 8.44 1.91
N THR A 130 -9.52 8.57 0.68
CA THR A 130 -10.65 7.76 0.17
C THR A 130 -10.21 6.44 -0.50
N ASP A 131 -8.90 6.18 -0.63
CA ASP A 131 -8.36 4.97 -1.30
C ASP A 131 -8.26 3.78 -0.32
N VAL A 132 -9.39 3.19 0.00
CA VAL A 132 -9.57 2.16 1.04
C VAL A 132 -9.75 0.74 0.52
N ILE A 133 -9.86 0.56 -0.80
CA ILE A 133 -10.21 -0.73 -1.40
C ILE A 133 -9.05 -1.71 -1.39
N ASN A 134 -7.86 -1.25 -1.75
CA ASN A 134 -6.69 -2.09 -1.91
C ASN A 134 -5.72 -1.92 -0.74
N PRO A 135 -5.40 -2.99 0.00
CA PRO A 135 -4.36 -2.94 1.02
C PRO A 135 -2.98 -2.70 0.39
N LEU A 136 -2.04 -2.22 1.18
CA LEU A 136 -0.72 -1.84 0.72
C LEU A 136 0.38 -2.82 1.17
N ASP A 137 1.46 -2.87 0.38
CA ASP A 137 2.77 -3.36 0.78
C ASP A 137 3.66 -2.17 1.13
N VAL A 138 4.01 -2.03 2.41
CA VAL A 138 4.73 -0.87 2.93
C VAL A 138 6.14 -0.76 2.33
N SER A 139 6.85 -1.89 2.18
CA SER A 139 8.18 -1.89 1.57
C SER A 139 8.13 -1.39 0.13
N ARG A 140 7.12 -1.79 -0.62
CA ARG A 140 6.92 -1.32 -2.01
C ARG A 140 6.52 0.15 -2.07
N PHE A 141 5.75 0.64 -1.10
CA PHE A 141 5.43 2.06 -1.01
C PHE A 141 6.72 2.91 -0.96
N PHE A 142 7.66 2.52 -0.11
CA PHE A 142 8.94 3.24 0.00
C PHE A 142 9.86 3.03 -1.20
N PHE A 143 9.86 1.85 -1.85
CA PHE A 143 10.75 1.58 -2.99
C PHE A 143 10.16 1.93 -4.35
N GLU A 144 8.86 1.87 -4.52
CA GLU A 144 8.22 1.95 -5.84
C GLU A 144 7.10 2.99 -5.92
N GLY A 145 6.60 3.47 -4.76
CA GLY A 145 5.49 4.41 -4.65
C GLY A 145 4.12 3.72 -4.52
N ARG A 146 3.08 4.51 -4.24
CA ARG A 146 1.75 4.01 -3.87
C ARG A 146 1.11 3.12 -4.93
N ALA A 147 1.23 3.48 -6.20
CA ALA A 147 0.59 2.74 -7.29
C ALA A 147 1.04 1.26 -7.33
N GLU A 148 2.34 1.03 -7.14
CA GLU A 148 2.93 -0.31 -7.13
C GLU A 148 2.77 -1.02 -5.78
N ALA A 149 2.56 -0.26 -4.72
CA ALA A 149 2.35 -0.80 -3.38
C ALA A 149 0.97 -1.43 -3.19
N ARG A 150 -0.04 -1.03 -3.97
CA ARG A 150 -1.39 -1.61 -3.87
C ARG A 150 -1.40 -3.08 -4.18
N LEU A 151 -1.96 -3.86 -3.26
CA LEU A 151 -2.16 -5.30 -3.45
C LEU A 151 -3.51 -5.53 -4.13
N PRO A 152 -3.57 -6.33 -5.22
CA PRO A 152 -4.84 -6.64 -5.87
C PRO A 152 -5.75 -7.43 -4.93
N VAL A 153 -7.05 -7.18 -4.98
CA VAL A 153 -8.10 -7.91 -4.23
C VAL A 153 -9.05 -8.61 -5.19
N LEU A 154 -9.65 -9.71 -4.73
CA LEU A 154 -10.76 -10.32 -5.47
C LEU A 154 -11.98 -9.42 -5.36
N LEU A 155 -12.50 -8.96 -6.48
CA LEU A 155 -13.61 -8.00 -6.50
C LEU A 155 -14.56 -8.21 -7.69
N LEU A 156 -15.76 -7.68 -7.52
CA LEU A 156 -16.69 -7.36 -8.59
C LEU A 156 -17.00 -5.86 -8.51
N ARG A 157 -16.71 -5.10 -9.58
CA ARG A 157 -17.05 -3.69 -9.72
C ARG A 157 -18.01 -3.52 -10.88
N GLY A 158 -19.07 -2.80 -10.68
CA GLY A 158 -20.00 -2.36 -11.72
C GLY A 158 -20.09 -0.85 -11.77
N GLN A 159 -20.00 -0.27 -12.97
CA GLN A 159 -20.25 1.14 -13.24
C GLN A 159 -21.41 1.29 -14.21
N VAL A 160 -22.28 2.27 -13.95
CA VAL A 160 -23.37 2.65 -14.83
C VAL A 160 -23.26 4.14 -15.14
N HIS A 161 -23.09 4.47 -16.41
CA HIS A 161 -23.09 5.83 -16.91
C HIS A 161 -24.52 6.30 -17.08
N LEU A 162 -25.03 7.08 -16.12
CA LEU A 162 -26.41 7.61 -16.12
C LEU A 162 -26.58 8.73 -17.14
N SER A 163 -25.50 9.50 -17.36
CA SER A 163 -25.37 10.52 -18.40
C SER A 163 -23.89 10.63 -18.79
N GLU A 164 -23.57 11.56 -19.70
CA GLU A 164 -22.16 11.88 -20.05
C GLU A 164 -21.37 12.39 -18.84
N ASP A 165 -22.05 13.01 -17.87
CA ASP A 165 -21.43 13.66 -16.72
C ASP A 165 -21.58 12.85 -15.42
N VAL A 166 -22.44 11.84 -15.34
CA VAL A 166 -22.77 11.15 -14.09
C VAL A 166 -22.55 9.66 -14.20
N THR A 167 -21.68 9.14 -13.34
CA THR A 167 -21.40 7.70 -13.21
C THR A 167 -21.72 7.22 -11.78
N LEU A 168 -22.47 6.13 -11.69
CA LEU A 168 -22.70 5.38 -10.47
C LEU A 168 -21.82 4.13 -10.47
N GLU A 169 -21.07 3.90 -9.38
CA GLU A 169 -20.20 2.73 -9.19
C GLU A 169 -20.64 1.94 -7.96
N GLY A 170 -20.63 0.62 -8.05
CA GLY A 170 -20.73 -0.30 -6.93
C GLY A 170 -19.57 -1.28 -6.92
N ILE A 171 -19.06 -1.60 -5.74
CA ILE A 171 -17.96 -2.55 -5.56
C ILE A 171 -18.28 -3.56 -4.47
N TYR A 172 -17.89 -4.82 -4.70
CA TYR A 172 -18.09 -5.94 -3.79
C TYR A 172 -16.81 -6.78 -3.71
N LEU A 173 -16.30 -6.99 -2.51
CA LEU A 173 -15.12 -7.81 -2.20
C LEU A 173 -15.57 -9.01 -1.38
N PRO A 174 -15.61 -10.22 -1.94
CA PRO A 174 -16.04 -11.43 -1.23
C PRO A 174 -14.99 -11.96 -0.25
N ASP A 175 -13.74 -11.52 -0.40
CA ASP A 175 -12.59 -12.03 0.36
C ASP A 175 -11.82 -10.88 1.00
N PHE A 176 -11.27 -11.13 2.20
CA PHE A 176 -10.38 -10.21 2.88
C PHE A 176 -8.93 -10.47 2.45
N ARG A 177 -8.19 -9.39 2.26
CA ARG A 177 -6.75 -9.43 2.06
C ARG A 177 -6.10 -8.40 2.97
N ARG A 178 -5.17 -8.84 3.81
CA ARG A 178 -4.43 -7.92 4.68
C ARG A 178 -3.33 -7.14 3.95
N GLY A 179 -2.98 -5.98 4.48
CA GLY A 179 -1.76 -5.27 4.16
C GLY A 179 -0.50 -6.07 4.56
N ARG A 180 0.64 -5.66 4.05
CA ARG A 180 1.94 -6.30 4.31
C ARG A 180 3.00 -5.24 4.56
N PHE A 181 3.84 -5.49 5.55
CA PHE A 181 5.06 -4.67 5.70
C PHE A 181 6.12 -5.06 4.68
N ASP A 182 6.21 -6.32 4.32
CA ASP A 182 7.02 -6.85 3.21
C ASP A 182 6.40 -8.19 2.76
N GLN A 183 6.23 -8.38 1.47
CA GLN A 183 5.75 -9.65 0.93
C GLN A 183 6.78 -10.77 1.00
N LEU A 184 8.08 -10.43 1.17
CA LEU A 184 9.19 -11.38 1.25
C LEU A 184 9.79 -11.38 2.67
N LYS A 185 9.44 -12.38 3.50
CA LYS A 185 9.96 -12.52 4.86
C LYS A 185 9.68 -11.28 5.74
N GLU A 186 8.41 -11.00 5.94
CA GLU A 186 7.89 -9.87 6.69
C GLU A 186 8.51 -9.75 8.09
N GLU A 187 8.68 -10.87 8.80
CA GLU A 187 9.15 -10.90 10.19
C GLU A 187 10.54 -10.29 10.38
N SER A 188 11.39 -10.36 9.37
CA SER A 188 12.76 -9.84 9.41
C SER A 188 12.97 -8.63 8.49
N SER A 189 11.91 -8.07 7.94
CA SER A 189 12.00 -6.90 7.05
C SER A 189 12.43 -5.65 7.80
N PRO A 190 13.29 -4.79 7.22
CA PRO A 190 13.57 -3.46 7.76
C PRO A 190 12.33 -2.57 7.92
N PHE A 191 11.25 -2.89 7.22
CA PHE A 191 9.97 -2.18 7.29
C PHE A 191 8.93 -2.89 8.17
N ASN A 192 9.31 -3.90 8.96
CA ASN A 192 8.38 -4.58 9.85
C ASN A 192 8.15 -3.78 11.14
N LEU A 193 7.00 -3.15 11.30
CA LEU A 193 6.63 -2.43 12.53
C LEU A 193 6.47 -3.32 13.76
N PRO A 194 5.93 -4.55 13.69
CA PRO A 194 5.82 -5.42 14.85
C PRO A 194 7.16 -5.74 15.51
N SER A 195 8.26 -5.72 14.76
CA SER A 195 9.61 -5.89 15.34
C SER A 195 10.07 -4.68 16.16
N THR A 196 9.35 -3.57 16.09
CA THR A 196 9.60 -2.33 16.83
C THR A 196 8.65 -2.10 18.01
N VAL A 197 7.69 -3.02 18.26
CA VAL A 197 6.91 -3.00 19.52
C VAL A 197 7.86 -3.32 20.65
N PRO A 198 8.10 -2.39 21.61
CA PRO A 198 9.03 -2.64 22.68
C PRO A 198 8.60 -3.87 23.48
N PRO A 199 9.53 -4.76 23.86
CA PRO A 199 9.21 -5.88 24.74
C PRO A 199 8.62 -5.44 26.09
N ASP A 200 8.78 -4.19 26.47
CA ASP A 200 8.26 -3.57 27.68
C ASP A 200 6.72 -3.52 27.76
N VAL A 201 6.02 -3.62 26.64
CA VAL A 201 4.55 -3.60 26.59
C VAL A 201 3.93 -4.92 27.09
N VAL A 202 4.71 -5.97 27.23
CA VAL A 202 4.24 -7.30 27.66
C VAL A 202 4.71 -7.66 29.08
N CYS A 203 4.90 -6.68 29.91
CA CYS A 203 5.09 -6.92 31.35
C CYS A 203 3.77 -7.32 32.01
N LEU A 204 3.44 -8.60 31.98
CA LEU A 204 2.38 -9.16 32.82
C LEU A 204 2.77 -9.05 34.30
N ALA A 205 1.81 -8.86 35.18
CA ALA A 205 1.91 -8.54 36.61
C ALA A 205 2.74 -9.52 37.48
N VAL A 206 3.50 -10.45 36.94
CA VAL A 206 4.26 -11.51 37.64
C VAL A 206 5.75 -11.44 37.29
N GLY A 207 6.31 -10.26 37.07
CA GLY A 207 7.70 -10.10 36.63
C GLY A 207 7.78 -10.22 35.08
N CYS A 208 8.61 -9.35 34.47
CA CYS A 208 8.71 -9.30 33.02
C CYS A 208 9.63 -10.39 32.46
N PRO A 209 9.16 -11.59 32.14
CA PRO A 209 9.92 -12.45 31.25
C PRO A 209 9.76 -11.87 29.83
N VAL A 210 10.85 -11.49 29.21
CA VAL A 210 10.90 -11.19 27.77
C VAL A 210 10.70 -12.51 27.02
N LEU A 211 9.46 -13.01 27.04
CA LEU A 211 9.06 -14.16 26.22
C LEU A 211 8.38 -13.60 25.00
N PRO A 212 8.87 -13.86 23.77
CA PRO A 212 8.13 -13.53 22.58
C PRO A 212 6.79 -14.27 22.62
N LEU A 213 5.70 -13.52 22.81
CA LEU A 213 4.36 -14.11 22.75
C LEU A 213 4.09 -14.57 21.31
N PRO A 214 3.56 -15.78 21.13
CA PRO A 214 3.13 -16.21 19.80
C PRO A 214 2.02 -15.29 19.31
N ILE A 215 2.06 -14.92 18.03
CA ILE A 215 1.05 -14.10 17.37
C ILE A 215 0.07 -15.02 16.63
N ASP A 216 -1.18 -15.00 17.05
CA ASP A 216 -2.30 -15.68 16.37
C ASP A 216 -2.95 -14.69 15.39
N ASN A 217 -2.76 -14.91 14.09
CA ASN A 217 -3.32 -14.05 13.04
C ASN A 217 -4.77 -14.47 12.73
N ARG A 218 -5.73 -13.67 13.18
CA ARG A 218 -7.18 -13.92 13.06
C ARG A 218 -7.79 -13.14 11.88
N GLU A 219 -7.36 -13.46 10.65
CA GLU A 219 -7.94 -12.88 9.45
C GLU A 219 -9.45 -13.22 9.32
N PRO A 220 -10.30 -12.28 8.85
CA PRO A 220 -11.70 -12.53 8.54
C PRO A 220 -11.86 -13.72 7.59
N ALA A 221 -12.69 -14.69 7.97
CA ALA A 221 -12.93 -15.88 7.17
C ALA A 221 -13.71 -15.54 5.88
N PHE A 222 -13.49 -16.30 4.82
CA PHE A 222 -14.23 -16.18 3.56
C PHE A 222 -15.69 -16.61 3.74
N THR A 223 -16.53 -15.66 4.09
CA THR A 223 -17.99 -15.83 4.26
C THR A 223 -18.75 -14.63 3.74
N ALA A 224 -20.01 -14.77 3.39
CA ALA A 224 -20.85 -13.65 2.96
C ALA A 224 -20.98 -12.56 4.05
N ALA A 225 -20.91 -12.93 5.33
CA ALA A 225 -20.96 -11.99 6.45
C ALA A 225 -19.69 -11.13 6.54
N ASN A 226 -18.57 -11.62 6.04
CA ASN A 226 -17.28 -10.93 6.02
C ASN A 226 -16.98 -10.26 4.67
N ALA A 227 -17.92 -10.23 3.76
CA ALA A 227 -17.78 -9.46 2.53
C ALA A 227 -17.68 -7.97 2.84
N GLN A 228 -16.92 -7.28 2.00
CA GLN A 228 -16.72 -5.84 2.03
C GLN A 228 -17.32 -5.22 0.78
N GLY A 229 -17.63 -3.94 0.83
CA GLY A 229 -18.16 -3.29 -0.35
C GLY A 229 -18.57 -1.85 -0.14
N GLY A 230 -18.91 -1.21 -1.23
CA GLY A 230 -19.26 0.21 -1.21
C GLY A 230 -19.81 0.70 -2.52
N GLY A 231 -20.03 2.00 -2.57
CA GLY A 231 -20.50 2.69 -3.76
C GLY A 231 -19.93 4.09 -3.88
N ARG A 232 -19.93 4.60 -5.11
CA ARG A 232 -19.44 5.92 -5.46
C ARG A 232 -20.31 6.54 -6.53
N VAL A 233 -20.61 7.81 -6.38
CA VAL A 233 -21.20 8.66 -7.42
C VAL A 233 -20.13 9.65 -7.86
N SER A 234 -19.83 9.68 -9.15
CA SER A 234 -18.89 10.62 -9.76
C SER A 234 -19.62 11.52 -10.73
N VAL A 235 -19.29 12.82 -10.68
CA VAL A 235 -19.92 13.84 -11.52
C VAL A 235 -18.84 14.74 -12.10
N THR A 236 -18.93 15.01 -13.40
CA THR A 236 -18.13 16.02 -14.09
C THR A 236 -18.97 17.29 -14.27
N THR A 237 -18.54 18.40 -13.70
CA THR A 237 -19.23 19.69 -13.82
C THR A 237 -18.29 20.70 -14.45
N GLY A 238 -18.38 20.85 -15.77
CA GLY A 238 -17.54 21.77 -16.54
C GLY A 238 -16.06 21.40 -16.48
N ARG A 239 -15.28 22.00 -15.55
CA ARG A 239 -13.85 21.77 -15.38
C ARG A 239 -13.50 21.09 -14.06
N VAL A 240 -14.51 20.64 -13.32
CA VAL A 240 -14.36 20.03 -12.01
C VAL A 240 -15.00 18.65 -12.05
N ASP A 241 -14.19 17.65 -11.76
CA ASP A 241 -14.64 16.29 -11.46
C ASP A 241 -14.75 16.16 -9.95
N TRP A 242 -15.85 15.66 -9.45
CA TRP A 242 -16.03 15.42 -8.03
C TRP A 242 -16.77 14.11 -7.77
N SER A 243 -16.57 13.54 -6.61
CA SER A 243 -17.28 12.33 -6.23
C SER A 243 -17.62 12.29 -4.73
N VAL A 244 -18.62 11.46 -4.42
CA VAL A 244 -18.94 11.04 -3.06
C VAL A 244 -18.96 9.53 -3.02
N SER A 245 -18.39 8.95 -1.96
CA SER A 245 -18.24 7.50 -1.82
C SER A 245 -18.53 7.06 -0.39
N ALA A 246 -18.94 5.80 -0.24
CA ALA A 246 -19.05 5.12 1.03
C ALA A 246 -18.54 3.68 0.87
N PHE A 247 -17.82 3.18 1.86
CA PHE A 247 -17.26 1.83 1.87
C PHE A 247 -17.32 1.24 3.27
N ARG A 248 -17.71 -0.03 3.37
CA ARG A 248 -17.63 -0.80 4.62
C ARG A 248 -16.67 -1.96 4.42
N GLY A 249 -15.60 -1.95 5.19
CA GLY A 249 -14.50 -2.91 5.08
C GLY A 249 -13.89 -3.26 6.42
N PHE A 250 -12.70 -3.86 6.36
CA PHE A 250 -11.87 -4.20 7.50
C PHE A 250 -10.57 -3.41 7.45
N GLU A 251 -10.01 -3.11 8.63
CA GLU A 251 -8.65 -2.60 8.72
C GLU A 251 -7.69 -3.52 7.96
N SER A 252 -6.88 -2.93 7.08
CA SER A 252 -5.94 -3.72 6.28
C SER A 252 -4.69 -4.12 7.05
N PHE A 253 -4.30 -3.35 8.07
CA PHE A 253 -3.27 -3.72 9.04
C PHE A 253 -3.97 -4.04 10.36
N GLY A 254 -3.71 -5.24 10.90
CA GLY A 254 -4.37 -5.71 12.11
C GLY A 254 -3.93 -4.96 13.36
N LEU A 255 -4.79 -4.96 14.37
CA LEU A 255 -4.54 -4.48 15.70
C LEU A 255 -4.24 -5.65 16.65
N TYR A 256 -3.38 -5.41 17.63
CA TYR A 256 -3.01 -6.43 18.62
C TYR A 256 -4.00 -6.44 19.79
N GLU A 257 -4.44 -7.63 20.16
CA GLU A 257 -5.23 -7.90 21.36
C GLU A 257 -4.52 -8.94 22.21
N LEU A 258 -4.40 -8.68 23.52
CA LEU A 258 -3.80 -9.62 24.45
C LEU A 258 -4.83 -10.69 24.84
N ASP A 259 -4.64 -11.92 24.39
CA ASP A 259 -5.42 -13.09 24.81
C ASP A 259 -4.75 -13.71 26.05
N ALA A 260 -5.04 -13.11 27.22
CA ALA A 260 -4.49 -13.54 28.51
C ALA A 260 -5.17 -14.80 29.08
N PHE A 261 -6.35 -15.19 28.55
CA PHE A 261 -7.16 -16.30 29.05
C PHE A 261 -6.98 -17.60 28.27
N SER A 262 -6.17 -17.61 27.23
CA SER A 262 -5.78 -18.83 26.55
C SER A 262 -4.88 -19.70 27.45
N ALA A 263 -4.78 -21.00 27.16
CA ALA A 263 -3.93 -21.93 27.91
C ALA A 263 -2.46 -21.49 27.98
N GLN A 264 -2.01 -20.70 27.01
CA GLN A 264 -0.76 -19.94 26.99
C GLN A 264 -1.09 -18.53 26.55
N PRO A 265 -0.68 -17.48 27.29
CA PRO A 265 -0.88 -16.11 26.85
C PRO A 265 -0.31 -15.90 25.44
N GLN A 266 -1.09 -15.27 24.57
CA GLN A 266 -0.71 -15.00 23.18
C GLN A 266 -1.25 -13.64 22.72
N LEU A 267 -0.65 -13.09 21.69
CA LEU A 267 -1.17 -11.92 20.99
C LEU A 267 -2.07 -12.37 19.85
N ALA A 268 -3.30 -11.89 19.80
CA ALA A 268 -4.14 -12.00 18.63
C ALA A 268 -3.95 -10.77 17.75
N LEU A 269 -3.75 -10.98 16.45
CA LEU A 269 -3.78 -9.93 15.44
C LEU A 269 -5.15 -9.98 14.77
N VAL A 270 -5.99 -9.01 15.08
CA VAL A 270 -7.39 -8.93 14.63
C VAL A 270 -7.59 -7.77 13.66
N TYR A 271 -8.62 -7.86 12.81
CA TYR A 271 -8.92 -6.87 11.77
C TYR A 271 -10.34 -6.33 11.99
N PRO A 272 -10.49 -5.24 12.76
CA PRO A 272 -11.79 -4.65 13.01
C PRO A 272 -12.44 -4.10 11.74
N ARG A 273 -13.76 -3.89 11.78
CA ARG A 273 -14.51 -3.26 10.69
C ARG A 273 -14.62 -1.76 10.93
N TYR A 274 -14.61 -1.03 9.82
CA TYR A 274 -14.93 0.40 9.79
C TYR A 274 -15.91 0.70 8.66
N THR A 275 -16.51 1.89 8.71
CA THR A 275 -17.29 2.48 7.62
C THR A 275 -16.66 3.81 7.23
N MET A 276 -16.21 3.93 5.98
CA MET A 276 -15.71 5.17 5.42
C MET A 276 -16.83 5.87 4.64
N ILE A 277 -16.97 7.19 4.85
CA ILE A 277 -17.76 8.08 4.01
C ILE A 277 -16.83 9.20 3.58
N GLY A 278 -16.72 9.43 2.27
CA GLY A 278 -15.75 10.38 1.75
C GLY A 278 -16.19 11.06 0.47
N GLY A 279 -15.38 12.02 0.05
CA GLY A 279 -15.53 12.72 -1.21
C GLY A 279 -14.21 13.25 -1.71
N ASP A 280 -14.15 13.45 -3.01
CA ASP A 280 -12.97 13.98 -3.67
C ASP A 280 -13.36 14.94 -4.80
N PHE A 281 -12.42 15.81 -5.17
CA PHE A 281 -12.54 16.62 -6.37
C PHE A 281 -11.19 16.80 -7.07
N GLU A 282 -11.25 17.06 -8.37
CA GLU A 282 -10.14 17.46 -9.20
C GLU A 282 -10.57 18.58 -10.15
N ALA A 283 -9.75 19.61 -10.27
CA ALA A 283 -9.97 20.72 -11.18
C ALA A 283 -8.67 21.05 -11.93
N VAL A 284 -8.77 21.25 -13.24
CA VAL A 284 -7.62 21.62 -14.07
C VAL A 284 -7.82 23.02 -14.64
N ARG A 285 -6.84 23.92 -14.43
CA ARG A 285 -6.84 25.27 -14.98
C ARG A 285 -5.46 25.66 -15.51
N GLY A 286 -5.34 25.64 -16.84
CA GLY A 286 -4.06 25.87 -17.48
C GLY A 286 -3.04 24.80 -17.17
N ALA A 287 -1.90 25.18 -16.61
CA ALA A 287 -0.83 24.25 -16.21
C ALA A 287 -0.97 23.76 -14.74
N TRP A 288 -2.05 24.15 -14.05
CA TRP A 288 -2.31 23.79 -12.66
C TRP A 288 -3.38 22.73 -12.55
N GLY A 289 -3.09 21.66 -11.82
CA GLY A 289 -4.06 20.72 -11.25
C GLY A 289 -4.31 21.09 -9.78
N LEU A 290 -5.56 21.06 -9.35
CA LEU A 290 -5.98 21.25 -7.96
C LEU A 290 -6.83 20.06 -7.57
N ARG A 291 -6.54 19.45 -6.43
CA ARG A 291 -7.23 18.26 -5.94
C ARG A 291 -7.55 18.39 -4.46
N GLY A 292 -8.61 17.72 -4.03
CA GLY A 292 -8.92 17.62 -2.61
C GLY A 292 -9.68 16.35 -2.30
N GLU A 293 -9.50 15.88 -1.07
CA GLU A 293 -10.19 14.71 -0.54
C GLU A 293 -10.56 14.91 0.92
N VAL A 294 -11.67 14.30 1.31
CA VAL A 294 -12.10 14.17 2.70
C VAL A 294 -12.62 12.75 2.92
N ALA A 295 -12.34 12.18 4.08
CA ALA A 295 -12.87 10.89 4.51
C ALA A 295 -13.14 10.91 6.01
N ALA A 296 -14.32 10.42 6.42
CA ALA A 296 -14.65 10.15 7.79
C ALA A 296 -14.79 8.63 7.98
N PHE A 297 -14.15 8.10 9.00
CA PHE A 297 -14.20 6.69 9.36
C PHE A 297 -15.03 6.55 10.64
N VAL A 298 -16.16 5.89 10.50
CA VAL A 298 -17.09 5.58 11.60
C VAL A 298 -16.87 4.13 12.01
N ASP A 299 -17.05 3.83 13.29
CA ASP A 299 -16.67 2.54 13.88
C ASP A 299 -15.17 2.24 13.69
N ASP A 300 -14.32 3.27 13.70
CA ASP A 300 -12.87 3.13 13.61
C ASP A 300 -12.28 2.57 14.89
N ASN A 301 -11.07 1.99 14.81
CA ASN A 301 -10.48 1.24 15.90
C ASN A 301 -9.01 1.61 16.10
N PHE A 302 -8.63 1.82 17.35
CA PHE A 302 -7.31 2.32 17.71
C PHE A 302 -6.58 1.39 18.66
N GLN A 303 -5.28 1.25 18.45
CA GLN A 303 -4.41 0.48 19.33
C GLN A 303 -4.06 1.30 20.57
N SER A 304 -4.46 0.80 21.73
CA SER A 304 -3.99 1.35 23.01
C SER A 304 -2.62 0.80 23.39
N PRO A 305 -1.79 1.54 24.17
CA PRO A 305 -0.49 1.06 24.65
C PRO A 305 -0.56 -0.21 25.50
N ASP A 306 -1.68 -0.47 26.17
CA ASP A 306 -1.95 -1.66 26.96
C ASP A 306 -2.47 -2.86 26.14
N LEU A 307 -2.35 -2.79 24.81
CA LEU A 307 -2.82 -3.79 23.84
C LEU A 307 -4.34 -4.01 23.87
N ALA A 308 -5.09 -3.02 24.31
CA ALA A 308 -6.54 -3.00 24.14
C ALA A 308 -6.92 -2.31 22.82
N ILE A 309 -8.01 -2.74 22.24
CA ILE A 309 -8.63 -2.06 21.09
C ILE A 309 -9.66 -1.08 21.62
N VAL A 310 -9.63 0.14 21.14
CA VAL A 310 -10.53 1.23 21.52
C VAL A 310 -11.28 1.71 20.30
N ASP A 311 -12.62 1.71 20.41
CA ASP A 311 -13.51 2.21 19.36
C ASP A 311 -13.46 3.75 19.32
N GLY A 312 -13.74 4.30 18.14
CA GLY A 312 -13.82 5.75 17.97
C GLY A 312 -14.15 6.13 16.53
N THR A 313 -13.73 7.32 16.15
CA THR A 313 -13.89 7.86 14.80
C THR A 313 -12.62 8.55 14.37
N SER A 314 -12.31 8.51 13.07
CA SER A 314 -11.26 9.35 12.49
C SER A 314 -11.76 10.16 11.30
N PHE A 315 -11.03 11.22 11.01
CA PHE A 315 -11.31 12.14 9.91
C PHE A 315 -10.02 12.54 9.22
N ASP A 316 -9.98 12.34 7.92
CA ASP A 316 -8.89 12.74 7.05
C ASP A 316 -9.35 13.81 6.06
N ALA A 317 -8.52 14.81 5.82
CA ALA A 317 -8.74 15.82 4.79
C ALA A 317 -7.41 16.16 4.11
N GLY A 318 -7.45 16.40 2.80
CA GLY A 318 -6.27 16.82 2.07
C GLY A 318 -6.59 17.74 0.92
N VAL A 319 -5.67 18.68 0.66
CA VAL A 319 -5.69 19.56 -0.51
C VAL A 319 -4.31 19.52 -1.15
N GLY A 320 -4.29 19.26 -2.45
CA GLY A 320 -3.07 19.15 -3.23
C GLY A 320 -3.13 19.96 -4.51
N PHE A 321 -1.95 20.30 -5.01
CA PHE A 321 -1.76 20.90 -6.33
C PHE A 321 -0.64 20.20 -7.06
N ASP A 322 -0.71 20.22 -8.38
CA ASP A 322 0.41 19.94 -9.26
C ASP A 322 0.54 21.00 -10.35
N ARG A 323 1.77 21.16 -10.84
CA ARG A 323 2.08 22.06 -11.94
C ARG A 323 3.17 21.49 -12.83
N LYS A 324 2.87 21.45 -14.12
CA LYS A 324 3.88 21.16 -15.14
C LYS A 324 4.46 22.47 -15.67
N ALA A 325 5.79 22.64 -15.62
CA ALA A 325 6.52 23.81 -16.11
C ALA A 325 7.74 23.36 -16.94
N GLY A 326 7.58 23.25 -18.24
CA GLY A 326 8.59 22.68 -19.15
C GLY A 326 8.86 21.20 -18.81
N ASP A 327 10.11 20.88 -18.50
CA ASP A 327 10.56 19.52 -18.16
C ASP A 327 10.34 19.15 -16.69
N TYR A 328 9.79 20.09 -15.89
CA TYR A 328 9.53 19.89 -14.46
C TYR A 328 8.06 19.64 -14.19
N THR A 329 7.79 18.72 -13.29
CA THR A 329 6.51 18.60 -12.59
C THR A 329 6.77 18.80 -11.10
N ILE A 330 5.97 19.63 -10.46
CA ILE A 330 6.05 19.91 -9.03
C ILE A 330 4.66 19.63 -8.47
N SER A 331 4.58 18.90 -7.35
CA SER A 331 3.33 18.72 -6.61
C SER A 331 3.54 19.00 -5.11
N GLY A 332 2.45 19.38 -4.46
CA GLY A 332 2.42 19.59 -3.03
C GLY A 332 1.03 19.28 -2.48
N THR A 333 0.97 18.67 -1.30
CA THR A 333 -0.27 18.31 -0.60
C THR A 333 -0.14 18.62 0.87
N VAL A 334 -1.17 19.21 1.45
CA VAL A 334 -1.35 19.36 2.90
C VAL A 334 -2.42 18.36 3.31
N LEU A 335 -2.14 17.59 4.34
CA LEU A 335 -3.04 16.59 4.91
C LEU A 335 -3.31 16.93 6.37
N PHE A 336 -4.54 16.77 6.78
CA PHE A 336 -4.99 16.83 8.15
C PHE A 336 -5.61 15.48 8.52
N HIS A 337 -5.22 14.95 9.67
CA HIS A 337 -5.76 13.74 10.27
C HIS A 337 -6.22 14.04 11.69
N SER A 338 -7.39 13.53 12.08
CA SER A 338 -7.95 13.68 13.42
C SER A 338 -8.56 12.38 13.89
N GLU A 339 -8.23 11.97 15.11
CA GLU A 339 -8.79 10.80 15.79
C GLU A 339 -9.59 11.25 17.02
N SER A 340 -10.68 10.58 17.29
CA SER A 340 -11.49 10.75 18.51
C SER A 340 -11.82 9.38 19.08
N TYR A 341 -11.51 9.15 20.35
CA TYR A 341 -11.61 7.86 21.03
C TYR A 341 -12.81 7.84 21.98
N ASP A 342 -13.55 6.76 22.04
CA ASP A 342 -14.68 6.58 22.94
C ASP A 342 -14.24 6.53 24.41
N ARG A 343 -12.99 6.10 24.66
CA ARG A 343 -12.33 6.15 25.97
C ARG A 343 -10.86 6.62 25.81
N PRO A 344 -10.22 7.20 26.83
CA PRO A 344 -8.80 7.57 26.74
C PRO A 344 -7.91 6.35 26.40
N LEU A 345 -6.96 6.54 25.48
CA LEU A 345 -5.99 5.48 25.12
C LEU A 345 -4.96 5.20 26.23
N SER A 346 -4.57 6.23 26.97
CA SER A 346 -3.80 6.10 28.22
C SER A 346 -3.96 7.36 29.06
N GLU A 347 -3.71 7.27 30.37
CA GLU A 347 -3.79 8.44 31.26
C GLU A 347 -2.71 9.49 30.99
N SER A 348 -1.62 9.13 30.30
CA SER A 348 -0.40 9.94 30.24
C SER A 348 -0.11 10.64 28.93
N GLU A 349 -0.61 10.19 27.75
CA GLU A 349 -0.02 10.68 26.50
C GLU A 349 -0.98 11.18 25.40
N ARG A 350 -2.23 10.72 25.29
CA ARG A 350 -3.08 11.06 24.14
C ARG A 350 -4.50 11.53 24.47
N GLY A 351 -4.91 11.55 25.72
CA GLY A 351 -6.25 12.00 26.06
C GLY A 351 -7.34 11.25 25.27
N ARG A 352 -8.33 12.00 24.74
CA ARG A 352 -9.46 11.48 23.97
C ARG A 352 -9.36 11.75 22.47
N GLY A 353 -8.20 12.11 21.95
CA GLY A 353 -8.06 12.37 20.54
C GLY A 353 -6.65 12.82 20.15
N ARG A 354 -6.40 12.79 18.85
CA ARG A 354 -5.13 13.17 18.21
C ARG A 354 -5.43 14.01 16.97
N ASN A 355 -4.59 14.99 16.70
CA ASN A 355 -4.64 15.76 15.45
C ASN A 355 -3.24 15.83 14.85
N ASP A 356 -3.14 15.54 13.58
CA ASP A 356 -1.88 15.57 12.82
C ASP A 356 -2.02 16.43 11.57
N VAL A 357 -0.95 17.15 11.24
CA VAL A 357 -0.80 17.87 9.99
C VAL A 357 0.44 17.34 9.28
N SER A 358 0.27 16.88 8.05
CA SER A 358 1.35 16.37 7.22
C SER A 358 1.47 17.16 5.92
N LEU A 359 2.71 17.33 5.46
CA LEU A 359 3.07 17.95 4.19
C LEU A 359 3.69 16.90 3.30
N VAL A 360 3.22 16.80 2.07
CA VAL A 360 3.81 15.94 1.04
C VAL A 360 4.22 16.81 -0.13
N ALA A 361 5.42 16.62 -0.63
CA ALA A 361 5.92 17.32 -1.81
C ALA A 361 6.65 16.37 -2.73
N SER A 362 6.51 16.56 -4.03
CA SER A 362 7.31 15.86 -5.01
C SER A 362 7.74 16.76 -6.15
N THR A 363 8.87 16.40 -6.77
CA THR A 363 9.32 17.01 -8.01
C THR A 363 9.87 15.95 -8.93
N ASP A 364 9.60 16.09 -10.21
CA ASP A 364 10.06 15.18 -11.27
C ASP A 364 10.61 16.02 -12.41
N ARG A 365 11.78 15.64 -12.93
CA ARG A 365 12.39 16.24 -14.09
C ARG A 365 12.94 15.19 -15.03
N THR A 366 12.53 15.30 -16.30
CA THR A 366 13.05 14.47 -17.38
C THR A 366 13.85 15.36 -18.34
N PHE A 367 15.06 14.96 -18.75
CA PHE A 367 15.92 15.73 -19.60
C PHE A 367 16.79 14.89 -20.54
N ALA A 368 17.50 15.51 -21.46
CA ALA A 368 18.32 14.87 -22.49
C ALA A 368 17.52 13.84 -23.32
N ARG A 369 16.37 14.25 -23.85
CA ARG A 369 15.43 13.39 -24.63
C ARG A 369 15.01 12.15 -23.84
N GLU A 370 14.59 12.36 -22.59
CA GLU A 370 14.10 11.33 -21.67
C GLU A 370 15.16 10.30 -21.22
N ARG A 371 16.42 10.52 -21.56
CA ARG A 371 17.51 9.63 -21.13
C ARG A 371 17.74 9.66 -19.63
N TYR A 372 17.52 10.82 -19.01
CA TYR A 372 17.70 11.01 -17.56
C TYR A 372 16.40 11.48 -16.94
N ARG A 373 16.06 10.88 -15.79
CA ARG A 373 14.95 11.32 -14.94
C ARG A 373 15.44 11.46 -13.51
N LEU A 374 15.13 12.59 -12.90
CA LEU A 374 15.39 12.86 -11.50
C LEU A 374 14.06 13.08 -10.80
N ARG A 375 13.86 12.42 -9.68
CA ARG A 375 12.67 12.56 -8.85
C ARG A 375 13.08 12.82 -7.41
N GLY A 376 12.45 13.82 -6.77
CA GLY A 376 12.51 14.07 -5.34
C GLY A 376 11.12 13.85 -4.73
N PHE A 377 11.08 13.29 -3.54
CA PHE A 377 9.85 13.07 -2.76
C PHE A 377 10.13 13.40 -1.31
N GLY A 378 9.19 14.05 -0.63
CA GLY A 378 9.27 14.35 0.80
C GLY A 378 7.89 14.25 1.46
N LEU A 379 7.88 13.67 2.64
CA LEU A 379 6.75 13.64 3.57
C LEU A 379 7.24 14.18 4.91
N TYR A 380 6.51 15.09 5.51
CA TYR A 380 6.81 15.66 6.83
C TYR A 380 5.53 15.76 7.65
N ASN A 381 5.51 15.11 8.81
CA ASN A 381 4.46 15.28 9.82
C ASN A 381 4.88 16.40 10.78
N ALA A 382 4.21 17.54 10.67
CA ALA A 382 4.53 18.72 11.47
C ALA A 382 4.16 18.55 12.94
N SER A 383 3.16 17.74 13.26
CA SER A 383 2.70 17.47 14.62
C SER A 383 3.65 16.56 15.39
N GLU A 384 4.26 15.57 14.71
CA GLU A 384 5.19 14.62 15.30
C GLU A 384 6.67 14.99 15.04
N SER A 385 6.93 16.04 14.23
CA SER A 385 8.29 16.46 13.83
C SER A 385 9.12 15.34 13.18
N SER A 386 8.47 14.46 12.44
CA SER A 386 9.06 13.31 11.77
C SER A 386 8.83 13.38 10.27
N GLY A 387 9.62 12.67 9.49
CA GLY A 387 9.45 12.70 8.06
C GLY A 387 10.31 11.70 7.30
N PHE A 388 10.11 11.70 5.99
CA PHE A 388 10.80 10.86 5.03
C PHE A 388 11.16 11.67 3.79
N LEU A 389 12.41 11.60 3.37
CA LEU A 389 12.91 12.19 2.12
C LEU A 389 13.47 11.11 1.21
N ARG A 390 13.19 11.22 -0.07
CA ARG A 390 13.70 10.29 -1.08
C ARG A 390 14.16 11.01 -2.33
N GLY A 391 15.36 10.65 -2.80
CA GLY A 391 15.89 11.03 -4.11
C GLY A 391 16.00 9.82 -5.02
N ILE A 392 15.63 9.94 -6.29
CA ILE A 392 15.70 8.89 -7.31
C ILE A 392 16.34 9.46 -8.56
N GLY A 393 17.32 8.74 -9.10
CA GLY A 393 17.92 9.01 -10.41
C GLY A 393 17.73 7.79 -11.32
N ILE A 394 17.22 8.01 -12.53
CA ILE A 394 17.04 6.95 -13.54
C ILE A 394 17.82 7.33 -14.79
N ILE A 395 18.55 6.37 -15.36
CA ILE A 395 19.29 6.49 -16.61
C ILE A 395 18.81 5.40 -17.57
N SER A 396 18.24 5.80 -18.70
CA SER A 396 17.94 4.88 -19.80
C SER A 396 19.26 4.58 -20.54
N LEU A 397 19.83 3.40 -20.27
CA LEU A 397 21.07 2.92 -20.91
C LEU A 397 20.83 2.54 -22.38
N ARG A 398 19.65 1.94 -22.64
CA ARG A 398 19.09 1.59 -23.95
C ARG A 398 17.57 1.74 -23.87
N ASP A 399 16.88 1.62 -25.00
CA ASP A 399 15.40 1.74 -25.05
C ASP A 399 14.69 0.74 -24.10
N ASN A 400 15.30 -0.40 -23.86
CA ASN A 400 14.75 -1.48 -23.03
C ASN A 400 15.57 -1.76 -21.75
N LEU A 401 16.57 -0.94 -21.41
CA LEU A 401 17.44 -1.16 -20.26
C LEU A 401 17.63 0.14 -19.47
N ALA A 402 17.19 0.14 -18.22
CA ALA A 402 17.32 1.27 -17.32
C ALA A 402 18.11 0.91 -16.05
N LEU A 403 18.93 1.85 -15.59
CA LEU A 403 19.57 1.82 -14.29
C LEU A 403 18.94 2.90 -13.41
N GLU A 404 18.52 2.52 -12.23
CA GLU A 404 17.91 3.39 -11.21
C GLU A 404 18.74 3.33 -9.93
N GLY A 405 19.00 4.50 -9.34
CA GLY A 405 19.57 4.64 -8.01
C GLY A 405 18.70 5.49 -7.13
N SER A 406 18.62 5.19 -5.84
CA SER A 406 17.81 5.94 -4.88
C SER A 406 18.44 5.98 -3.50
N LEU A 407 18.12 7.07 -2.78
CA LEU A 407 18.41 7.29 -1.37
C LEU A 407 17.09 7.58 -0.66
N GLY A 408 16.83 6.90 0.46
CA GLY A 408 15.72 7.17 1.35
C GLY A 408 16.23 7.48 2.75
N TRP A 409 15.73 8.55 3.34
CA TRP A 409 16.13 9.01 4.67
C TRP A 409 14.89 9.31 5.52
N PHE A 410 14.80 8.63 6.67
CA PHE A 410 13.80 8.84 7.69
C PHE A 410 14.38 9.68 8.81
N PHE A 411 13.58 10.55 9.43
CA PHE A 411 14.02 11.39 10.52
C PHE A 411 12.89 11.68 11.51
N GLY A 412 13.26 12.08 12.72
CA GLY A 412 12.35 12.37 13.83
C GLY A 412 12.09 11.14 14.71
N ASP A 413 11.47 11.39 15.87
CA ASP A 413 11.17 10.40 16.90
C ASP A 413 9.65 10.23 17.11
N GLY A 414 8.85 10.67 16.13
CA GLY A 414 7.38 10.62 16.18
C GLY A 414 6.83 9.20 16.25
N GLN A 415 5.59 9.09 16.73
CA GLN A 415 4.86 7.81 16.78
C GLN A 415 4.15 7.51 15.45
N ASP A 416 4.25 8.40 14.48
CA ASP A 416 3.76 8.20 13.13
C ASP A 416 4.63 7.20 12.34
N LEU A 417 4.21 6.87 11.12
CA LEU A 417 4.88 5.89 10.29
C LEU A 417 6.35 6.27 10.01
N ALA A 418 6.63 7.55 9.75
CA ALA A 418 7.98 7.99 9.42
C ALA A 418 8.93 7.91 10.61
N GLY A 419 8.50 8.36 11.80
CA GLY A 419 9.28 8.26 13.02
C GLY A 419 9.56 6.82 13.44
N ARG A 420 8.59 5.92 13.24
CA ARG A 420 8.75 4.48 13.54
C ARG A 420 9.74 3.78 12.60
N PHE A 421 10.00 4.32 11.41
CA PHE A 421 11.00 3.81 10.46
C PHE A 421 12.33 4.58 10.49
N ARG A 422 12.61 5.41 11.50
CA ARG A 422 13.83 6.24 11.61
C ARG A 422 15.15 5.49 11.38
N ASP A 423 15.19 4.19 11.72
CA ASP A 423 16.38 3.35 11.51
C ASP A 423 16.36 2.60 10.16
N SER A 424 15.35 2.86 9.31
CA SER A 424 15.18 2.16 8.03
C SER A 424 15.67 2.98 6.83
N ASP A 425 16.64 3.88 7.05
CA ASP A 425 17.34 4.57 5.96
C ASP A 425 17.90 3.57 4.97
N PHE A 426 17.83 3.89 3.68
CA PHE A 426 18.27 2.98 2.65
C PHE A 426 18.93 3.68 1.46
N THR A 427 19.78 2.92 0.80
CA THR A 427 20.24 3.22 -0.58
C THR A 427 20.09 2.00 -1.44
N TYR A 428 19.76 2.16 -2.71
CA TYR A 428 19.71 1.06 -3.64
C TYR A 428 20.17 1.38 -5.05
N LEU A 429 20.51 0.31 -5.77
CA LEU A 429 20.66 0.28 -7.22
C LEU A 429 19.77 -0.79 -7.82
N ARG A 430 19.05 -0.44 -8.89
CA ARG A 430 18.17 -1.33 -9.63
C ARG A 430 18.50 -1.32 -11.11
N LEU A 431 18.77 -2.49 -11.67
CA LEU A 431 18.86 -2.69 -13.12
C LEU A 431 17.54 -3.31 -13.59
N LYS A 432 16.92 -2.72 -14.61
CA LYS A 432 15.62 -3.16 -15.14
C LYS A 432 15.69 -3.31 -16.65
N TYR A 433 15.37 -4.51 -17.14
CA TYR A 433 15.29 -4.85 -18.57
C TYR A 433 13.84 -5.14 -18.94
N TYR A 434 13.33 -4.46 -19.95
CA TYR A 434 11.97 -4.60 -20.48
C TYR A 434 11.97 -5.46 -21.75
N PHE A 435 10.93 -6.28 -21.95
CA PHE A 435 10.75 -7.12 -23.12
C PHE A 435 9.30 -7.16 -23.58
#